data_e89fb7dad53bbcbbaf7a75606b3a2f11
#
_entry.id   e89fb7dad53bbcbbaf7a75606b3a2f11
#
_cell.length_a   1.000
_cell.length_b   1.000
_cell.length_c   1.000
_cell.angle_alpha   90.00
_cell.angle_beta   90.00
_cell.angle_gamma   90.00
#
_symmetry.space_group_name_H-M   'P 1'
#
loop_
_entity.id
_entity.type
_entity.pdbx_description
1 polymer ?
#
loop_
_entity_poly.entity_id
_entity_poly.type
_entity_poly.pdbx_seq_one_letter_code
_entity_poly.pdbx_strand_id
1 'polypeptide(L)'
;MTEHTLRVLLVEDDATSCMEINDYISRLDDVTLVASTNNASTAIEYMEKFLPDAVILDLELHQGGGDGLFFLAQLQQLELSKHPYILVTTNNSSNITYESARQLGADFIL
;
A
#
# COMPACT_ATOMS: atom_id res chain seq x y z
N MET A 1 -17.91 -19.87 -13.45
CA MET A 1 -16.82 -19.03 -13.85
C MET A 1 -16.27 -18.23 -12.67
N THR A 2 -14.98 -18.15 -12.61
CA THR A 2 -14.34 -17.45 -11.50
C THR A 2 -13.93 -16.05 -11.93
N GLU A 3 -14.36 -15.08 -11.15
CA GLU A 3 -13.94 -13.71 -11.35
C GLU A 3 -12.65 -13.48 -10.62
N HIS A 4 -11.66 -12.97 -11.32
CA HIS A 4 -10.42 -12.57 -10.67
C HIS A 4 -10.51 -11.10 -10.33
N THR A 5 -10.73 -10.81 -9.07
CA THR A 5 -10.79 -9.45 -8.58
C THR A 5 -9.45 -9.12 -7.95
N LEU A 6 -8.83 -8.04 -8.38
CA LEU A 6 -7.61 -7.55 -7.78
C LEU A 6 -7.97 -6.92 -6.44
N ARG A 7 -7.42 -7.46 -5.36
CA ARG A 7 -7.72 -7.03 -4.01
C ARG A 7 -6.61 -6.10 -3.53
N VAL A 8 -6.99 -4.88 -3.17
CA VAL A 8 -6.04 -3.81 -2.90
C VAL A 8 -6.14 -3.33 -1.46
N LEU A 9 -4.98 -3.16 -0.83
CA LEU A 9 -4.86 -2.47 0.45
C LEU A 9 -4.37 -1.05 0.19
N LEU A 10 -5.06 -0.07 0.77
CA LEU A 10 -4.66 1.33 0.65
C LEU A 10 -4.07 1.81 1.97
N VAL A 11 -2.85 2.34 1.92
CA VAL A 11 -2.16 2.89 3.10
C VAL A 11 -1.89 4.36 2.80
N GLU A 12 -2.73 5.23 3.34
CA GLU A 12 -2.74 6.65 3.01
C GLU A 12 -3.34 7.43 4.17
N ASP A 13 -2.68 8.52 4.60
CA ASP A 13 -3.21 9.28 5.72
C ASP A 13 -3.92 10.58 5.31
N ASP A 14 -3.89 10.96 4.04
CA ASP A 14 -4.63 12.13 3.58
C ASP A 14 -6.06 11.72 3.22
N ALA A 15 -7.03 12.29 3.94
CA ALA A 15 -8.43 11.91 3.77
C ALA A 15 -8.94 12.17 2.35
N THR A 16 -8.53 13.29 1.75
CA THR A 16 -8.95 13.63 0.40
C THR A 16 -8.40 12.62 -0.61
N SER A 17 -7.12 12.26 -0.48
CA SER A 17 -6.51 11.25 -1.35
C SER A 17 -7.20 9.91 -1.19
N CYS A 18 -7.52 9.51 0.05
CA CYS A 18 -8.26 8.27 0.30
C CYS A 18 -9.59 8.25 -0.43
N MET A 19 -10.33 9.36 -0.33
CA MET A 19 -11.63 9.45 -0.97
C MET A 19 -11.52 9.36 -2.48
N GLU A 20 -10.54 10.04 -3.06
CA GLU A 20 -10.34 10.04 -4.51
C GLU A 20 -9.96 8.66 -5.02
N ILE A 21 -9.06 7.98 -4.32
CA ILE A 21 -8.62 6.66 -4.70
C ILE A 21 -9.76 5.66 -4.56
N ASN A 22 -10.48 5.73 -3.45
CA ASN A 22 -11.61 4.85 -3.21
C ASN A 22 -12.70 5.04 -4.28
N ASP A 23 -12.98 6.30 -4.62
CA ASP A 23 -13.97 6.60 -5.64
C ASP A 23 -13.55 6.05 -7.00
N TYR A 24 -12.28 6.22 -7.35
CA TYR A 24 -11.77 5.70 -8.61
C TYR A 24 -11.87 4.19 -8.68
N ILE A 25 -11.43 3.52 -7.61
CA ILE A 25 -11.44 2.05 -7.56
C ILE A 25 -12.87 1.51 -7.63
N SER A 26 -13.81 2.21 -6.99
CA SER A 26 -15.20 1.76 -6.98
C SER A 26 -15.82 1.72 -8.37
N ARG A 27 -15.23 2.42 -9.34
CA ARG A 27 -15.73 2.41 -10.73
C ARG A 27 -15.12 1.31 -11.56
N LEU A 28 -14.16 0.58 -11.03
CA LEU A 28 -13.50 -0.50 -11.76
C LEU A 28 -14.19 -1.82 -11.40
N ASP A 29 -14.45 -2.63 -12.43
CA ASP A 29 -15.24 -3.86 -12.24
C ASP A 29 -14.43 -4.97 -11.58
N ASP A 30 -13.10 -4.95 -11.77
CA ASP A 30 -12.25 -6.08 -11.35
C ASP A 30 -11.20 -5.66 -10.33
N VAL A 31 -11.45 -4.59 -9.61
CA VAL A 31 -10.58 -4.14 -8.51
C VAL A 31 -11.44 -3.87 -7.29
N THR A 32 -11.01 -4.38 -6.15
CA THR A 32 -11.72 -4.19 -4.89
C THR A 32 -10.76 -3.68 -3.83
N LEU A 33 -11.15 -2.60 -3.14
CA LEU A 33 -10.42 -2.12 -1.99
C LEU A 33 -10.85 -2.96 -0.79
N VAL A 34 -9.95 -3.83 -0.29
CA VAL A 34 -10.31 -4.74 0.80
C VAL A 34 -10.16 -4.09 2.16
N ALA A 35 -9.28 -3.10 2.26
CA ALA A 35 -9.08 -2.37 3.51
C ALA A 35 -8.30 -1.10 3.22
N SER A 36 -8.40 -0.14 4.12
CA SER A 36 -7.58 1.07 4.08
C SER A 36 -7.20 1.45 5.49
N THR A 37 -6.03 2.09 5.61
CA THR A 37 -5.57 2.55 6.91
C THR A 37 -4.63 3.73 6.70
N ASN A 38 -4.47 4.54 7.75
CA ASN A 38 -3.54 5.67 7.73
C ASN A 38 -2.26 5.39 8.51
N ASN A 39 -2.01 4.13 8.84
CA ASN A 39 -1.03 3.77 9.85
C ASN A 39 -0.27 2.51 9.42
N ALA A 40 1.06 2.57 9.47
CA ALA A 40 1.89 1.47 9.00
C ALA A 40 1.71 0.20 9.83
N SER A 41 1.59 0.32 11.15
CA SER A 41 1.43 -0.85 12.01
C SER A 41 0.13 -1.59 11.70
N THR A 42 -0.96 -0.86 11.52
CA THR A 42 -2.24 -1.46 11.17
C THR A 42 -2.17 -2.08 9.78
N ALA A 43 -1.43 -1.44 8.85
CA ALA A 43 -1.27 -1.98 7.51
C ALA A 43 -0.57 -3.34 7.54
N ILE A 44 0.42 -3.51 8.40
CA ILE A 44 1.09 -4.80 8.55
C ILE A 44 0.11 -5.87 9.03
N GLU A 45 -0.75 -5.53 10.00
CA GLU A 45 -1.79 -6.46 10.46
C GLU A 45 -2.72 -6.84 9.31
N TYR A 46 -3.08 -5.87 8.48
CA TYR A 46 -3.97 -6.10 7.35
C TYR A 46 -3.32 -6.96 6.27
N MET A 47 -2.01 -6.86 6.11
CA MET A 47 -1.30 -7.74 5.17
C MET A 47 -1.50 -9.19 5.54
N GLU A 48 -1.37 -9.51 6.82
CA GLU A 48 -1.52 -10.89 7.29
C GLU A 48 -2.98 -11.33 7.27
N LYS A 49 -3.89 -10.40 7.55
CA LYS A 49 -5.31 -10.73 7.66
C LYS A 49 -5.98 -10.89 6.30
N PHE A 50 -5.67 -9.99 5.37
CA PHE A 50 -6.39 -9.94 4.09
C PHE A 50 -5.60 -10.49 2.91
N LEU A 51 -4.29 -10.60 3.02
CA LEU A 51 -3.42 -11.08 1.94
C LEU A 51 -3.77 -10.41 0.61
N PRO A 52 -3.68 -9.08 0.54
CA PRO A 52 -4.05 -8.38 -0.70
C PRO A 52 -3.12 -8.71 -1.85
N ASP A 53 -3.61 -8.49 -3.06
CA ASP A 53 -2.82 -8.69 -4.27
C ASP A 53 -1.90 -7.51 -4.54
N ALA A 54 -2.31 -6.32 -4.11
CA ALA A 54 -1.55 -5.11 -4.32
C ALA A 54 -1.73 -4.16 -3.14
N VAL A 55 -0.73 -3.30 -2.96
CA VAL A 55 -0.76 -2.27 -1.94
C VAL A 55 -0.50 -0.94 -2.62
N ILE A 56 -1.35 0.05 -2.35
CA ILE A 56 -1.08 1.45 -2.71
C ILE A 56 -0.60 2.11 -1.43
N LEU A 57 0.64 2.55 -1.45
CA LEU A 57 1.32 3.00 -0.24
C LEU A 57 1.83 4.43 -0.38
N ASP A 58 1.37 5.30 0.51
CA ASP A 58 1.91 6.64 0.66
C ASP A 58 3.15 6.57 1.56
N LEU A 59 4.26 7.12 1.09
CA LEU A 59 5.48 7.12 1.90
C LEU A 59 5.41 8.12 3.05
N GLU A 60 4.63 9.18 2.91
CA GLU A 60 4.54 10.24 3.92
C GLU A 60 3.38 10.00 4.87
N LEU A 61 3.48 8.94 5.68
CA LEU A 61 2.51 8.67 6.73
C LEU A 61 2.91 9.43 7.98
N HIS A 62 1.97 10.17 8.55
CA HIS A 62 2.24 11.02 9.71
C HIS A 62 1.63 10.50 11.00
N GLN A 63 0.87 9.41 10.91
CA GLN A 63 0.27 8.80 12.09
C GLN A 63 1.27 7.90 12.79
N GLY A 64 1.05 7.61 14.06
CA GLY A 64 1.95 6.75 14.81
C GLY A 64 2.08 5.38 14.16
N GLY A 65 3.18 4.70 14.43
CA GLY A 65 3.43 3.37 13.88
C GLY A 65 4.38 3.35 12.71
N GLY A 66 4.99 4.49 12.36
CA GLY A 66 6.01 4.55 11.32
C GLY A 66 5.48 5.08 10.00
N ASP A 67 6.39 5.36 9.08
CA ASP A 67 6.05 5.86 7.76
C ASP A 67 5.97 4.72 6.74
N GLY A 68 5.86 5.09 5.45
CA GLY A 68 5.77 4.09 4.39
C GLY A 68 7.01 3.24 4.23
N LEU A 69 8.19 3.82 4.44
CA LEU A 69 9.44 3.04 4.38
C LEU A 69 9.49 2.03 5.51
N PHE A 70 9.01 2.41 6.69
CA PHE A 70 8.91 1.48 7.81
C PHE A 70 7.97 0.33 7.47
N PHE A 71 6.84 0.62 6.85
CA PHE A 71 5.92 -0.43 6.41
C PHE A 71 6.61 -1.41 5.47
N LEU A 72 7.34 -0.89 4.47
CA LEU A 72 8.04 -1.75 3.52
C LEU A 72 9.08 -2.63 4.21
N ALA A 73 9.83 -2.05 5.14
CA ALA A 73 10.84 -2.82 5.88
C ALA A 73 10.19 -3.92 6.71
N GLN A 74 9.08 -3.62 7.37
CA GLN A 74 8.35 -4.62 8.15
C GLN A 74 7.76 -5.69 7.25
N LEU A 75 7.26 -5.30 6.07
CA LEU A 75 6.68 -6.25 5.13
C LEU A 75 7.69 -7.29 4.69
N GLN A 76 8.95 -6.89 4.51
CA GLN A 76 10.01 -7.84 4.14
C GLN A 76 10.27 -8.88 5.21
N GLN A 77 9.92 -8.60 6.45
CA GLN A 77 10.09 -9.56 7.54
C GLN A 77 8.96 -10.58 7.63
N LEU A 78 7.86 -10.34 6.94
CA LEU A 78 6.72 -11.24 6.98
C LEU A 78 6.93 -12.40 6.01
N GLU A 79 6.51 -13.59 6.45
CA GLU A 79 6.53 -14.77 5.60
C GLU A 79 5.14 -14.95 5.02
N LEU A 80 4.88 -14.25 3.94
CA LEU A 80 3.57 -14.27 3.30
C LEU A 80 3.52 -15.35 2.22
N SER A 81 2.38 -16.02 2.12
CA SER A 81 2.18 -17.01 1.07
C SER A 81 2.10 -16.38 -0.32
N LYS A 82 1.79 -15.09 -0.36
CA LYS A 82 1.64 -14.34 -1.60
C LYS A 82 2.28 -12.98 -1.44
N HIS A 83 3.18 -12.62 -2.36
CA HIS A 83 3.87 -11.34 -2.32
C HIS A 83 3.05 -10.31 -3.10
N PRO A 84 2.63 -9.20 -2.46
CA PRO A 84 1.80 -8.22 -3.16
C PRO A 84 2.62 -7.35 -4.09
N TYR A 85 1.94 -6.78 -5.09
CA TYR A 85 2.52 -5.73 -5.91
C TYR A 85 2.46 -4.42 -5.11
N ILE A 86 3.58 -3.72 -5.03
CA ILE A 86 3.68 -2.51 -4.21
C ILE A 86 3.77 -1.29 -5.12
N LEU A 87 2.73 -0.48 -5.10
CA LEU A 87 2.68 0.80 -5.79
C LEU A 87 2.84 1.91 -4.76
N VAL A 88 3.91 2.68 -4.90
CA VAL A 88 4.23 3.74 -3.94
C VAL A 88 3.84 5.09 -4.53
N THR A 89 3.21 5.92 -3.70
CA THR A 89 2.97 7.31 -4.03
C THR A 89 3.78 8.18 -3.06
N THR A 90 4.32 9.29 -3.54
CA THR A 90 5.08 10.17 -2.68
C THR A 90 5.13 11.56 -3.30
N ASN A 91 5.11 12.57 -2.43
CA ASN A 91 5.35 13.96 -2.85
C ASN A 91 6.83 14.32 -2.80
N ASN A 92 7.65 13.39 -2.30
CA ASN A 92 9.09 13.60 -2.18
C ASN A 92 9.77 13.08 -3.44
N SER A 93 10.37 13.99 -4.22
CA SER A 93 11.03 13.63 -5.48
C SER A 93 12.52 13.34 -5.28
N SER A 94 12.97 13.14 -4.04
CA SER A 94 14.37 12.84 -3.75
C SER A 94 14.76 11.49 -4.33
N ASN A 95 15.92 11.44 -5.00
CA ASN A 95 16.46 10.18 -5.51
C ASN A 95 16.76 9.19 -4.38
N ILE A 96 17.14 9.71 -3.21
CA ILE A 96 17.41 8.87 -2.03
C ILE A 96 16.13 8.16 -1.60
N THR A 97 15.01 8.88 -1.57
CA THR A 97 13.73 8.30 -1.20
C THR A 97 13.30 7.21 -2.19
N TYR A 98 13.44 7.48 -3.48
CA TYR A 98 13.09 6.51 -4.53
C TYR A 98 13.95 5.25 -4.41
N GLU A 99 15.25 5.45 -4.19
CA GLU A 99 16.19 4.35 -4.07
C GLU A 99 15.86 3.48 -2.85
N SER A 100 15.58 4.14 -1.72
CA SER A 100 15.22 3.43 -0.48
C SER A 100 13.95 2.61 -0.69
N ALA A 101 12.95 3.20 -1.32
CA ALA A 101 11.69 2.49 -1.56
C ALA A 101 11.90 1.27 -2.46
N ARG A 102 12.69 1.42 -3.52
CA ARG A 102 12.99 0.29 -4.42
C ARG A 102 13.72 -0.82 -3.70
N GLN A 103 14.74 -0.47 -2.91
CA GLN A 103 15.50 -1.46 -2.17
C GLN A 103 14.64 -2.20 -1.16
N LEU A 104 13.61 -1.55 -0.66
CA LEU A 104 12.68 -2.15 0.30
C LEU A 104 11.49 -2.84 -0.36
N GLY A 105 11.51 -2.96 -1.69
CA GLY A 105 10.54 -3.80 -2.37
C GLY A 105 9.44 -3.11 -3.13
N ALA A 106 9.50 -1.79 -3.29
CA ALA A 106 8.50 -1.10 -4.10
C ALA A 106 8.66 -1.52 -5.57
N ASP A 107 7.54 -1.87 -6.20
CA ASP A 107 7.54 -2.31 -7.58
C ASP A 107 7.38 -1.15 -8.54
N PHE A 108 6.67 -0.12 -8.12
CA PHE A 108 6.45 1.06 -8.94
C PHE A 108 6.31 2.28 -8.05
N ILE A 109 6.88 3.40 -8.48
CA ILE A 109 6.79 4.66 -7.73
C ILE A 109 6.22 5.71 -8.67
N LEU A 110 5.11 6.28 -8.25
CA LEU A 110 4.46 7.35 -8.99
C LEU A 110 5.10 8.68 -8.70
#